data_9e0caa996c23e5c43b0d0d6eeac91a5d
#
_entry.id   9e0caa996c23e5c43b0d0d6eeac91a5d
#
_cell.length_a   1.000
_cell.length_b   1.000
_cell.length_c   1.000
_cell.angle_alpha   90.00
_cell.angle_beta   90.00
_cell.angle_gamma   90.00
#
_symmetry.space_group_name_H-M   'P 1'
#
loop_
_entity.id
_entity.type
_entity.pdbx_description
1 polymer ?
#
loop_
_entity_poly.entity_id
_entity_poly.type
_entity_poly.pdbx_seq_one_letter_code
_entity_poly.pdbx_strand_id
1 'polypeptide(L)'
;MAKLAFENDEVPVGAVVVNNGEIIGRGFNQVIEKNSISSHAEINAINQASQFIKNYRLKNCDIYVTLEPCHMCAKAIVDARLSHLYYGAKEPKTGAIESIDKFLDREDINHHVVFSGGHMKDESSELLKKFFKSKRAKKASQKNLF
;
A
#
# COMPACT_ATOMS: atom_id res chain seq x y z
N MET A 1 9.60 5.41 0.46
CA MET A 1 9.15 4.03 0.77
C MET A 1 9.05 3.16 -0.49
N ALA A 2 8.31 3.55 -1.53
CA ALA A 2 8.21 2.74 -2.74
C ALA A 2 9.57 2.45 -3.42
N LYS A 3 10.46 3.41 -3.43
CA LYS A 3 11.84 3.24 -3.95
C LYS A 3 12.65 2.23 -3.13
N LEU A 4 12.45 2.19 -1.81
CA LEU A 4 13.08 1.17 -0.95
C LEU A 4 12.61 -0.23 -1.34
N ALA A 5 11.31 -0.41 -1.58
CA ALA A 5 10.79 -1.69 -2.07
C ALA A 5 11.46 -2.07 -3.39
N PHE A 6 11.56 -1.14 -4.33
CA PHE A 6 12.22 -1.36 -5.63
C PHE A 6 13.68 -1.83 -5.46
N GLU A 7 14.44 -1.14 -4.60
CA GLU A 7 15.84 -1.47 -4.30
C GLU A 7 16.00 -2.85 -3.66
N ASN A 8 14.99 -3.32 -2.93
CA ASN A 8 14.95 -4.64 -2.32
C ASN A 8 14.27 -5.70 -3.18
N ASP A 9 14.08 -5.43 -4.45
CA ASP A 9 13.48 -6.35 -5.42
C ASP A 9 12.03 -6.76 -5.09
N GLU A 10 11.33 -5.89 -4.37
CA GLU A 10 9.91 -6.00 -4.03
C GLU A 10 9.09 -5.09 -4.95
N VAL A 11 7.81 -5.44 -5.14
CA VAL A 11 6.90 -4.55 -5.88
C VAL A 11 6.92 -3.16 -5.24
N PRO A 12 7.21 -2.08 -6.02
CA PRO A 12 7.49 -0.76 -5.45
C PRO A 12 6.23 -0.04 -4.99
N VAL A 13 5.76 -0.44 -3.84
CA VAL A 13 4.67 0.22 -3.11
C VAL A 13 5.19 0.69 -1.76
N GLY A 14 4.87 1.91 -1.41
CA GLY A 14 5.20 2.51 -0.13
C GLY A 14 3.98 3.14 0.52
N ALA A 15 3.97 3.18 1.84
CA ALA A 15 2.90 3.80 2.62
C ALA A 15 3.46 4.53 3.84
N VAL A 16 2.76 5.57 4.27
CA VAL A 16 3.03 6.27 5.52
C VAL A 16 1.72 6.54 6.25
N VAL A 17 1.76 6.47 7.58
CA VAL A 17 0.65 6.88 8.45
C VAL A 17 1.05 8.20 9.11
N VAL A 18 0.15 9.17 9.07
CA VAL A 18 0.38 10.54 9.54
C VAL A 18 -0.64 10.90 10.61
N ASN A 19 -0.14 11.50 11.69
CA ASN A 19 -0.97 12.09 12.75
C ASN A 19 -0.51 13.52 13.00
N ASN A 20 -1.43 14.49 12.93
CA ASN A 20 -1.12 15.90 13.15
C ASN A 20 0.10 16.41 12.37
N GLY A 21 0.22 16.02 11.09
CA GLY A 21 1.33 16.42 10.23
C GLY A 21 2.63 15.66 10.47
N GLU A 22 2.68 14.74 11.42
CA GLU A 22 3.84 13.91 11.72
C GLU A 22 3.69 12.49 11.19
N ILE A 23 4.72 11.97 10.53
CA ILE A 23 4.75 10.57 10.09
C ILE A 23 5.07 9.70 11.30
N ILE A 24 4.11 8.85 11.68
CA ILE A 24 4.25 7.92 12.82
C ILE A 24 4.42 6.45 12.39
N GLY A 25 4.23 6.14 11.14
CA GLY A 25 4.45 4.81 10.58
C GLY A 25 4.88 4.87 9.14
N ARG A 26 5.84 4.03 8.77
CA ARG A 26 6.36 3.88 7.41
C ARG A 26 6.36 2.41 7.04
N GLY A 27 6.00 2.11 5.80
CA GLY A 27 6.03 0.75 5.29
C GLY A 27 6.32 0.70 3.79
N PHE A 28 6.89 -0.39 3.37
CA PHE A 28 7.03 -0.75 1.97
C PHE A 28 6.79 -2.25 1.82
N ASN A 29 6.50 -2.71 0.61
CA ASN A 29 6.27 -4.13 0.36
C ASN A 29 7.50 -4.95 0.74
N GLN A 30 7.29 -5.99 1.56
CA GLN A 30 8.32 -6.91 2.02
C GLN A 30 7.82 -8.37 1.98
N VAL A 31 6.97 -8.70 1.00
CA VAL A 31 6.34 -10.02 0.87
C VAL A 31 7.38 -11.12 0.67
N ILE A 32 8.36 -10.88 -0.20
CA ILE A 32 9.45 -11.83 -0.49
C ILE A 32 10.42 -11.91 0.67
N GLU A 33 10.89 -10.77 1.15
CA GLU A 33 11.87 -10.68 2.24
C GLU A 33 11.40 -11.39 3.51
N LYS A 34 10.14 -11.19 3.87
CA LYS A 34 9.55 -11.74 5.11
C LYS A 34 8.83 -13.08 4.91
N ASN A 35 8.77 -13.59 3.68
CA ASN A 35 7.95 -14.76 3.34
C ASN A 35 6.52 -14.64 3.93
N SER A 36 5.90 -13.49 3.73
CA SER A 36 4.62 -13.13 4.34
C SER A 36 3.70 -12.44 3.35
N ILE A 37 2.56 -13.04 3.05
CA ILE A 37 1.56 -12.46 2.16
C ILE A 37 0.98 -11.16 2.70
N SER A 38 0.99 -10.97 4.02
CA SER A 38 0.46 -9.77 4.67
C SER A 38 1.43 -8.60 4.71
N SER A 39 2.69 -8.78 4.33
CA SER A 39 3.70 -7.71 4.37
C SER A 39 3.58 -6.73 3.21
N HIS A 40 2.38 -6.23 2.97
CA HIS A 40 2.14 -5.09 2.10
C HIS A 40 2.56 -3.77 2.79
N ALA A 41 2.88 -2.77 2.00
CA ALA A 41 3.31 -1.46 2.50
C ALA A 41 2.34 -0.90 3.55
N GLU A 42 1.04 -0.99 3.28
CA GLU A 42 -0.02 -0.46 4.16
C GLU A 42 -0.02 -1.19 5.51
N ILE A 43 0.04 -2.51 5.51
CA ILE A 43 0.07 -3.33 6.74
C ILE A 43 1.32 -2.98 7.56
N ASN A 44 2.48 -2.87 6.93
CA ASN A 44 3.72 -2.53 7.60
C ASN A 44 3.67 -1.12 8.22
N ALA A 45 3.12 -0.14 7.49
CA ALA A 45 2.95 1.23 8.00
C ALA A 45 1.97 1.29 9.18
N ILE A 46 0.83 0.61 9.07
CA ILE A 46 -0.18 0.51 10.13
C ILE A 46 0.41 -0.12 11.38
N ASN A 47 1.14 -1.23 11.24
CA ASN A 47 1.76 -1.91 12.37
C ASN A 47 2.80 -1.02 13.07
N GLN A 48 3.63 -0.31 12.32
CA GLN A 48 4.61 0.62 12.90
C GLN A 48 3.91 1.77 13.64
N ALA A 49 2.88 2.37 13.06
CA ALA A 49 2.10 3.43 13.69
C ALA A 49 1.42 2.95 14.98
N SER A 50 0.85 1.75 14.96
CA SER A 50 0.21 1.12 16.12
C SER A 50 1.20 0.88 17.26
N GLN A 51 2.40 0.45 16.95
CA GLN A 51 3.48 0.29 17.94
C GLN A 51 3.92 1.65 18.50
N PHE A 52 4.00 2.67 17.67
CA PHE A 52 4.39 4.02 18.08
C PHE A 52 3.41 4.60 19.10
N ILE A 53 2.09 4.54 18.82
CA ILE A 53 1.08 5.08 19.74
C ILE A 53 0.58 4.07 20.78
N LYS A 54 1.06 2.83 20.72
CA LYS A 54 0.67 1.73 21.60
C LYS A 54 -0.84 1.47 21.62
N ASN A 55 -1.44 1.53 20.44
CA ASN A 55 -2.86 1.26 20.23
C ASN A 55 -3.08 0.79 18.79
N TYR A 56 -3.88 -0.27 18.59
CA TYR A 56 -4.23 -0.72 17.25
C TYR A 56 -5.23 0.21 16.53
N ARG A 57 -5.97 1.01 17.27
CA ARG A 57 -6.89 2.01 16.72
C ARG A 57 -6.13 3.32 16.48
N LEU A 58 -6.01 3.68 15.21
CA LEU A 58 -5.26 4.85 14.76
C LEU A 58 -6.22 6.03 14.52
N LYS A 59 -6.96 6.41 15.55
CA LYS A 59 -7.91 7.53 15.48
C LYS A 59 -7.18 8.82 15.10
N ASN A 60 -7.82 9.63 14.27
CA ASN A 60 -7.29 10.91 13.78
C ASN A 60 -5.97 10.77 13.01
N CYS A 61 -5.72 9.60 12.45
CA CYS A 61 -4.58 9.35 11.57
C CYS A 61 -5.04 9.15 10.13
N ASP A 62 -4.20 9.55 9.21
CA ASP A 62 -4.39 9.36 7.77
C ASP A 62 -3.32 8.44 7.20
N ILE A 63 -3.65 7.70 6.15
CA ILE A 63 -2.70 6.86 5.43
C ILE A 63 -2.52 7.34 3.99
N TYR A 64 -1.28 7.40 3.56
CA TYR A 64 -0.88 7.70 2.19
C TYR A 64 -0.19 6.48 1.62
N VAL A 65 -0.63 6.00 0.47
CA VAL A 65 -0.04 4.83 -0.20
C VAL A 65 0.11 5.11 -1.69
N THR A 66 1.17 4.61 -2.30
CA THR A 66 1.49 4.90 -3.70
C THR A 66 0.61 4.16 -4.69
N LEU A 67 -0.06 3.09 -4.28
CA LEU A 67 -0.94 2.26 -5.11
C LEU A 67 -2.26 2.03 -4.40
N GLU A 68 -3.34 1.97 -5.16
CA GLU A 68 -4.68 1.65 -4.65
C GLU A 68 -4.65 0.34 -3.84
N PRO A 69 -5.13 0.34 -2.58
CA PRO A 69 -5.11 -0.84 -1.72
C PRO A 69 -5.97 -2.00 -2.23
N CYS A 70 -5.48 -3.21 -2.01
CA CYS A 70 -6.25 -4.44 -2.20
C CYS A 70 -7.27 -4.65 -1.06
N HIS A 71 -8.10 -5.70 -1.14
CA HIS A 71 -9.11 -6.01 -0.11
C HIS A 71 -8.50 -6.19 1.28
N MET A 72 -7.40 -6.91 1.40
CA MET A 72 -6.73 -7.12 2.69
C MET A 72 -6.34 -5.80 3.33
N CYS A 73 -5.71 -4.91 2.58
CA CYS A 73 -5.28 -3.61 3.09
C CYS A 73 -6.46 -2.66 3.33
N ALA A 74 -7.48 -2.67 2.48
CA ALA A 74 -8.70 -1.89 2.68
C ALA A 74 -9.38 -2.27 4.01
N LYS A 75 -9.51 -3.57 4.29
CA LYS A 75 -10.07 -4.05 5.56
C LYS A 75 -9.20 -3.65 6.76
N ALA A 76 -7.88 -3.74 6.63
CA ALA A 76 -6.95 -3.30 7.68
C ALA A 76 -7.09 -1.80 7.97
N ILE A 77 -7.25 -0.96 6.95
CA ILE A 77 -7.46 0.48 7.07
C ILE A 77 -8.75 0.78 7.86
N VAL A 78 -9.82 0.05 7.58
CA VAL A 78 -11.10 0.16 8.33
C VAL A 78 -10.92 -0.29 9.78
N ASP A 79 -10.32 -1.45 9.98
CA ASP A 79 -10.15 -2.02 11.33
C ASP A 79 -9.20 -1.19 12.20
N ALA A 80 -8.21 -0.55 11.60
CA ALA A 80 -7.32 0.39 12.29
C ALA A 80 -7.98 1.75 12.59
N ARG A 81 -9.19 1.99 12.11
CA ARG A 81 -9.95 3.24 12.33
C ARG A 81 -9.25 4.49 11.75
N LEU A 82 -8.54 4.33 10.63
CA LEU A 82 -7.94 5.47 9.93
C LEU A 82 -9.02 6.42 9.39
N SER A 83 -8.76 7.72 9.41
CA SER A 83 -9.73 8.73 9.01
C SER A 83 -9.77 8.93 7.50
N HIS A 84 -8.61 9.01 6.87
CA HIS A 84 -8.47 9.27 5.45
C HIS A 84 -7.47 8.34 4.81
N LEU A 85 -7.78 7.93 3.57
CA LEU A 85 -6.89 7.22 2.68
C LEU A 85 -6.59 8.10 1.46
N TYR A 86 -5.32 8.34 1.21
CA TYR A 86 -4.85 9.00 -0.01
C TYR A 86 -3.99 8.01 -0.78
N TYR A 87 -4.34 7.70 -2.03
CA TYR A 87 -3.54 6.79 -2.82
C TYR A 87 -3.10 7.39 -4.15
N GLY A 88 -2.05 6.82 -4.72
CA GLY A 88 -1.47 7.26 -5.99
C GLY A 88 -2.16 6.64 -7.19
N ALA A 89 -1.51 5.67 -7.81
CA ALA A 89 -2.02 4.98 -8.99
C ALA A 89 -3.17 4.02 -8.66
N LYS A 90 -4.10 3.84 -9.60
CA LYS A 90 -5.11 2.78 -9.54
C LYS A 90 -4.48 1.41 -9.81
N GLU A 91 -5.01 0.38 -9.17
CA GLU A 91 -4.65 -1.01 -9.41
C GLU A 91 -5.82 -1.73 -10.11
N PRO A 92 -5.77 -1.87 -11.46
CA PRO A 92 -6.91 -2.38 -12.22
C PRO A 92 -7.29 -3.84 -11.92
N LYS A 93 -6.35 -4.61 -11.39
CA LYS A 93 -6.54 -6.06 -11.16
C LYS A 93 -7.00 -6.40 -9.75
N THR A 94 -6.52 -5.68 -8.74
CA THR A 94 -6.75 -6.03 -7.34
C THR A 94 -7.18 -4.84 -6.47
N GLY A 95 -7.28 -3.65 -7.03
CA GLY A 95 -7.66 -2.45 -6.30
C GLY A 95 -9.09 -2.51 -5.77
N ALA A 96 -9.25 -2.45 -4.47
CA ALA A 96 -10.51 -2.63 -3.78
C ALA A 96 -11.20 -1.32 -3.36
N ILE A 97 -10.64 -0.17 -3.73
CA ILE A 97 -11.20 1.14 -3.37
C ILE A 97 -12.13 1.66 -4.46
N GLU A 98 -11.69 1.60 -5.72
CA GLU A 98 -12.46 2.10 -6.87
C GLU A 98 -12.40 1.19 -8.09
N SER A 99 -11.33 0.38 -8.28
CA SER A 99 -11.06 -0.32 -9.54
C SER A 99 -11.91 -1.58 -9.75
N ILE A 100 -11.80 -2.58 -8.88
CA ILE A 100 -12.57 -3.82 -9.00
C ILE A 100 -13.68 -3.95 -7.98
N ASP A 101 -13.62 -3.18 -6.91
CA ASP A 101 -14.60 -3.15 -5.84
C ASP A 101 -14.62 -1.76 -5.22
N LYS A 102 -15.69 -1.45 -4.50
CA LYS A 102 -15.86 -0.23 -3.71
C LYS A 102 -16.00 -0.61 -2.24
N PHE A 103 -14.95 -1.23 -1.68
CA PHE A 103 -14.98 -1.80 -0.34
C PHE A 103 -15.32 -0.76 0.73
N LEU A 104 -14.83 0.48 0.61
CA LEU A 104 -15.06 1.53 1.60
C LEU A 104 -16.48 2.11 1.54
N ASP A 105 -17.25 1.83 0.49
CA ASP A 105 -18.64 2.27 0.34
C ASP A 105 -19.65 1.25 0.89
N ARG A 106 -19.19 0.12 1.44
CA ARG A 106 -20.06 -0.92 1.98
C ARG A 106 -20.80 -0.44 3.23
N GLU A 107 -22.07 -0.81 3.33
CA GLU A 107 -22.90 -0.45 4.47
C GLU A 107 -22.62 -1.30 5.72
N ASP A 108 -22.02 -2.49 5.53
CA ASP A 108 -21.74 -3.45 6.60
C ASP A 108 -20.39 -3.25 7.29
N ILE A 109 -19.64 -2.21 6.97
CA ILE A 109 -18.40 -1.87 7.66
C ILE A 109 -18.67 -0.95 8.86
N ASN A 110 -17.89 -1.14 9.95
CA ASN A 110 -18.10 -0.45 11.21
C ASN A 110 -17.55 0.98 11.28
N HIS A 111 -16.77 1.37 10.30
CA HIS A 111 -16.04 2.65 10.30
C HIS A 111 -15.91 3.15 8.87
N HIS A 112 -16.22 4.41 8.66
CA HIS A 112 -16.13 5.02 7.35
C HIS A 112 -14.80 5.75 7.19
N VAL A 113 -14.15 5.48 6.06
CA VAL A 113 -12.88 6.09 5.66
C VAL A 113 -13.14 6.97 4.45
N VAL A 114 -12.77 8.24 4.52
CA VAL A 114 -12.80 9.14 3.37
C VAL A 114 -11.58 8.87 2.51
N PHE A 115 -11.74 8.74 1.21
CA PHE A 115 -10.62 8.43 0.32
C PHE A 115 -10.53 9.37 -0.86
N SER A 116 -9.32 9.48 -1.40
CA SER A 116 -9.00 10.24 -2.60
C SER A 116 -7.83 9.60 -3.32
N GLY A 117 -7.94 9.39 -4.62
CA GLY A 117 -6.90 8.79 -5.45
C GLY A 117 -6.26 9.77 -6.43
N GLY A 118 -5.20 9.32 -7.10
CA GLY A 118 -4.50 10.08 -8.12
C GLY A 118 -3.34 10.93 -7.62
N HIS A 119 -3.00 10.84 -6.35
CA HIS A 119 -1.89 11.61 -5.76
C HIS A 119 -0.54 11.06 -6.22
N MET A 120 0.21 11.83 -7.00
CA MET A 120 1.46 11.40 -7.64
C MET A 120 1.30 10.11 -8.46
N LYS A 121 0.17 9.97 -9.14
CA LYS A 121 -0.15 8.74 -9.88
C LYS A 121 0.85 8.41 -10.98
N ASP A 122 1.37 9.43 -11.67
CA ASP A 122 2.31 9.23 -12.79
C ASP A 122 3.65 8.69 -12.29
N GLU A 123 4.21 9.26 -11.24
CA GLU A 123 5.43 8.79 -10.59
C GLU A 123 5.28 7.36 -10.06
N SER A 124 4.16 7.07 -9.41
CA SER A 124 3.85 5.73 -8.89
C SER A 124 3.70 4.71 -10.02
N SER A 125 2.99 5.07 -11.09
CA SER A 125 2.78 4.20 -12.26
C SER A 125 4.09 3.93 -12.99
N GLU A 126 4.93 4.94 -13.18
CA GLU A 126 6.22 4.80 -13.85
C GLU A 126 7.17 3.88 -13.08
N LEU A 127 7.20 4.00 -11.76
CA LEU A 127 8.03 3.16 -10.91
C LEU A 127 7.61 1.69 -11.00
N LEU A 128 6.29 1.42 -10.99
CA LEU A 128 5.72 0.09 -11.18
C LEU A 128 6.05 -0.50 -12.55
N LYS A 129 5.86 0.28 -13.61
CA LYS A 129 6.19 -0.14 -14.99
C LYS A 129 7.67 -0.49 -15.14
N LYS A 130 8.55 0.33 -14.59
CA LYS A 130 10.00 0.12 -14.60
C LYS A 130 10.38 -1.17 -13.87
N PHE A 131 9.76 -1.45 -12.72
CA PHE A 131 9.97 -2.67 -11.96
C PHE A 131 9.58 -3.92 -12.75
N PHE A 132 8.36 -3.97 -13.26
CA PHE A 132 7.88 -5.12 -14.01
C PHE A 132 8.62 -5.32 -15.33
N LYS A 133 9.04 -4.26 -16.00
CA LYS A 133 9.91 -4.33 -17.17
C LYS A 133 11.24 -5.00 -16.83
N SER A 134 11.87 -4.61 -15.72
CA SER A 134 13.14 -5.21 -15.27
C SER A 134 12.96 -6.70 -14.90
N LYS A 135 11.85 -7.06 -14.31
CA LYS A 135 11.53 -8.46 -13.97
C LYS A 135 11.36 -9.33 -15.22
N ARG A 136 10.65 -8.81 -16.24
CA ARG A 136 10.51 -9.52 -17.53
C ARG A 136 11.85 -9.72 -18.23
N ALA A 137 12.73 -8.72 -18.20
CA ALA A 137 14.08 -8.80 -18.77
C ALA A 137 14.93 -9.86 -18.08
N LYS A 138 14.93 -9.89 -16.73
CA LYS A 138 15.61 -10.93 -15.93
C LYS A 138 15.10 -12.35 -16.25
N LYS A 139 13.79 -12.52 -16.35
CA LYS A 139 13.16 -13.81 -16.68
C LYS A 139 13.51 -14.29 -18.09
N ALA A 140 13.56 -13.39 -19.08
CA ALA A 140 13.97 -13.70 -20.43
C ALA A 140 15.44 -14.14 -20.51
N SER A 141 16.34 -13.45 -19.79
CA SER A 141 17.77 -13.80 -19.72
C SER A 141 17.98 -15.18 -19.08
N GLN A 142 17.22 -15.54 -18.04
CA GLN A 142 17.29 -16.87 -17.39
C GLN A 142 16.84 -18.00 -18.32
N LYS A 143 15.82 -17.77 -19.15
CA LYS A 143 15.34 -18.77 -20.13
C LYS A 143 16.35 -19.06 -21.23
N ASN A 144 17.20 -18.08 -21.58
CA ASN A 144 18.20 -18.25 -22.62
C ASN A 144 19.47 -18.97 -22.14
N LEU A 145 19.59 -19.25 -20.84
CA LEU A 145 20.72 -19.98 -20.25
C LEU A 145 20.49 -21.49 -20.17
N PHE A 146 19.28 -21.94 -20.46
CA PHE A 146 18.84 -23.34 -20.48
C PHE A 146 18.18 -23.69 -21.80
#